data_7bbbc60909d5b8aa602de0b60db2c3ab
#
_entry.id   7bbbc60909d5b8aa602de0b60db2c3ab
#
_cell.length_a   1.000
_cell.length_b   1.000
_cell.length_c   1.000
_cell.angle_alpha   90.00
_cell.angle_beta   90.00
_cell.angle_gamma   90.00
#
_symmetry.space_group_name_H-M   'P 1'
#
loop_
_entity.id
_entity.type
_entity.pdbx_description
1 polymer ?
#
loop_
_entity_poly.entity_id
_entity_poly.type
_entity_poly.pdbx_seq_one_letter_code
_entity_poly.pdbx_strand_id
1 'polypeptide(L)'
;MRIPKENLTHGFIAEILDLFQVNSMTSDNNLVLVRGNYHSTIHLNKDEDFIEFISTLEVKDFGKIYLSFLEFIMKSHNRDFDIDFDDYPNKNGCNDLTFLFKYDLRNKSHIEDIEILNLHNLFESLLYKANHMCREIVLIKRENLINHKEEKLIKDINKLERIYRK
;
A
#
# COMPACT_ATOMS: atom_id res chain seq x y z
N MET A 1 23.67 4.03 -8.93
CA MET A 1 24.79 3.67 -8.00
C MET A 1 24.49 2.32 -7.36
N ARG A 2 25.53 1.47 -7.15
CA ARG A 2 25.41 0.18 -6.46
C ARG A 2 25.74 0.34 -4.98
N ILE A 3 24.85 -0.08 -4.12
CA ILE A 3 24.97 0.07 -2.66
C ILE A 3 25.07 -1.33 -2.07
N PRO A 4 26.19 -1.70 -1.42
CA PRO A 4 26.28 -2.94 -0.67
C PRO A 4 25.16 -3.00 0.38
N LYS A 5 24.53 -4.16 0.55
CA LYS A 5 23.37 -4.34 1.45
C LYS A 5 23.71 -3.92 2.90
N GLU A 6 24.89 -4.25 3.36
CA GLU A 6 25.39 -3.89 4.69
C GLU A 6 25.49 -2.38 4.94
N ASN A 7 25.68 -1.60 3.88
CA ASN A 7 25.79 -0.14 3.94
C ASN A 7 24.44 0.56 3.79
N LEU A 8 23.37 -0.18 3.50
CA LEU A 8 22.05 0.40 3.41
C LEU A 8 21.56 0.86 4.79
N THR A 9 21.11 2.10 4.88
CA THR A 9 20.56 2.73 6.08
C THR A 9 19.29 3.50 5.72
N HIS A 10 18.46 3.82 6.71
CA HIS A 10 17.28 4.67 6.51
C HIS A 10 17.68 6.07 5.97
N GLY A 11 18.75 6.67 6.52
CA GLY A 11 19.28 7.94 6.03
C GLY A 11 19.67 7.85 4.55
N PHE A 12 20.32 6.78 4.14
CA PHE A 12 20.75 6.58 2.77
C PHE A 12 19.56 6.38 1.82
N ILE A 13 18.50 5.67 2.26
CA ILE A 13 17.25 5.54 1.50
C ILE A 13 16.61 6.93 1.30
N ALA A 14 16.56 7.75 2.37
CA ALA A 14 16.03 9.11 2.29
C ALA A 14 16.83 9.98 1.31
N GLU A 15 18.16 9.94 1.38
CA GLU A 15 19.04 10.67 0.46
C GLU A 15 18.83 10.27 -1.01
N ILE A 16 18.66 8.95 -1.28
CA ILE A 16 18.37 8.47 -2.63
C ILE A 16 17.03 9.02 -3.12
N LEU A 17 15.99 8.95 -2.32
CA LEU A 17 14.67 9.47 -2.69
C LEU A 17 14.71 10.98 -2.96
N ASP A 18 15.46 11.73 -2.14
CA ASP A 18 15.64 13.18 -2.32
C ASP A 18 16.37 13.51 -3.61
N LEU A 19 17.40 12.74 -4.01
CA LEU A 19 18.09 12.88 -5.30
C LEU A 19 17.12 12.76 -6.49
N PHE A 20 16.06 11.99 -6.36
CA PHE A 20 15.00 11.84 -7.37
C PHE A 20 13.80 12.78 -7.13
N GLN A 21 13.96 13.80 -6.29
CA GLN A 21 12.94 14.81 -5.96
C GLN A 21 11.70 14.23 -5.25
N VAL A 22 11.83 13.09 -4.61
CA VAL A 22 10.81 12.53 -3.71
C VAL A 22 10.99 13.15 -2.34
N ASN A 23 9.98 13.89 -1.87
CA ASN A 23 10.05 14.56 -0.57
C ASN A 23 10.08 13.53 0.57
N SER A 24 11.26 13.29 1.13
CA SER A 24 11.47 12.31 2.20
C SER A 24 12.32 12.89 3.32
N MET A 25 12.16 12.32 4.52
CA MET A 25 12.96 12.66 5.71
C MET A 25 13.13 11.43 6.61
N THR A 26 14.24 11.35 7.30
CA THR A 26 14.44 10.35 8.35
C THR A 26 13.81 10.84 9.65
N SER A 27 13.02 10.01 10.32
CA SER A 27 12.46 10.27 11.65
C SER A 27 13.42 9.81 12.77
N ASP A 28 13.17 10.28 14.01
CA ASP A 28 13.93 9.87 15.20
C ASP A 28 13.84 8.36 15.50
N ASN A 29 12.82 7.68 14.95
CA ASN A 29 12.61 6.24 15.10
C ASN A 29 13.30 5.42 14.00
N ASN A 30 14.26 5.98 13.28
CA ASN A 30 14.91 5.33 12.15
C ASN A 30 13.92 4.82 11.08
N LEU A 31 12.95 5.67 10.71
CA LEU A 31 12.02 5.41 9.62
C LEU A 31 12.21 6.49 8.57
N VAL A 32 12.01 6.16 7.29
CA VAL A 32 11.94 7.17 6.23
C VAL A 32 10.48 7.53 6.02
N LEU A 33 10.13 8.78 6.32
CA LEU A 33 8.80 9.34 6.06
C LEU A 33 8.79 9.95 4.67
N VAL A 34 7.86 9.50 3.84
CA VAL A 34 7.70 10.01 2.46
C VAL A 34 6.39 10.77 2.35
N ARG A 35 6.47 11.98 1.79
CA ARG A 35 5.32 12.86 1.52
C ARG A 35 5.09 12.97 0.03
N GLY A 36 4.30 12.06 -0.51
CA GLY A 36 3.86 12.04 -1.90
C GLY A 36 2.36 12.31 -2.03
N ASN A 37 1.71 11.69 -2.99
CA ASN A 37 0.26 11.66 -3.11
C ASN A 37 -0.37 10.92 -1.92
N TYR A 38 0.36 9.99 -1.34
CA TYR A 38 0.05 9.29 -0.10
C TYR A 38 1.21 9.48 0.87
N HIS A 39 0.88 9.61 2.16
CA HIS A 39 1.89 9.56 3.20
C HIS A 39 2.29 8.11 3.42
N SER A 40 3.56 7.83 3.25
CA SER A 40 4.10 6.48 3.46
C SER A 40 5.33 6.50 4.36
N THR A 41 5.60 5.36 4.95
CA THR A 41 6.76 5.12 5.78
C THR A 41 7.56 3.98 5.18
N ILE A 42 8.89 4.12 5.11
CA ILE A 42 9.78 3.06 4.68
C ILE A 42 10.61 2.63 5.88
N HIS A 43 10.58 1.35 6.17
CA HIS A 43 11.33 0.71 7.23
C HIS A 43 12.33 -0.30 6.66
N LEU A 44 13.58 -0.20 7.06
CA LEU A 44 14.62 -1.17 6.74
C LEU A 44 14.78 -2.12 7.93
N ASN A 45 14.32 -3.36 7.79
CA ASN A 45 14.53 -4.41 8.77
C ASN A 45 15.80 -5.20 8.43
N LYS A 46 16.90 -4.89 9.13
CA LYS A 46 18.20 -5.54 8.89
C LYS A 46 18.25 -6.96 9.44
N ASP A 47 17.47 -7.28 10.47
CA ASP A 47 17.48 -8.58 11.12
C ASP A 47 16.78 -9.64 10.26
N GLU A 48 15.74 -9.22 9.54
CA GLU A 48 14.95 -10.10 8.65
C GLU A 48 15.24 -9.88 7.17
N ASP A 49 16.18 -8.97 6.84
CA ASP A 49 16.64 -8.70 5.47
C ASP A 49 15.53 -8.26 4.51
N PHE A 50 14.73 -7.26 4.87
CA PHE A 50 13.75 -6.68 3.97
C PHE A 50 13.61 -5.15 4.11
N ILE A 51 13.08 -4.53 3.04
CA ILE A 51 12.56 -3.16 3.08
C ILE A 51 11.04 -3.25 3.10
N GLU A 52 10.41 -2.58 4.04
CA GLU A 52 8.96 -2.53 4.19
C GLU A 52 8.45 -1.11 3.90
N PHE A 53 7.44 -1.04 3.05
CA PHE A 53 6.71 0.18 2.73
C PHE A 53 5.33 0.09 3.40
N ILE A 54 4.96 1.13 4.13
CA ILE A 54 3.73 1.16 4.92
C ILE A 54 2.98 2.46 4.61
N SER A 55 1.68 2.38 4.39
CA SER A 55 0.80 3.54 4.27
C SER A 55 -0.59 3.22 4.81
N THR A 56 -1.24 4.20 5.42
CA THR A 56 -2.61 4.06 5.92
C THR A 56 -3.54 4.99 5.16
N LEU A 57 -4.65 4.43 4.68
CA LEU A 57 -5.74 5.17 4.06
C LEU A 57 -6.97 5.16 4.98
N GLU A 58 -7.53 6.33 5.24
CA GLU A 58 -8.83 6.45 5.91
C GLU A 58 -9.94 6.26 4.88
N VAL A 59 -10.80 5.26 5.09
CA VAL A 59 -11.93 4.96 4.19
C VAL A 59 -13.24 4.99 4.96
N LYS A 60 -14.12 5.90 4.58
CA LYS A 60 -15.45 6.00 5.17
C LYS A 60 -16.40 4.95 4.57
N ASP A 61 -17.23 4.36 5.43
CA ASP A 61 -18.24 3.37 5.03
C ASP A 61 -17.67 2.06 4.42
N PHE A 62 -16.37 1.80 4.56
CA PHE A 62 -15.76 0.55 4.13
C PHE A 62 -16.09 -0.55 5.16
N GLY A 63 -16.57 -1.67 4.71
CA GLY A 63 -16.91 -2.80 5.57
C GLY A 63 -15.93 -3.96 5.41
N LYS A 64 -15.68 -4.71 6.47
CA LYS A 64 -14.78 -5.88 6.50
C LYS A 64 -15.08 -6.91 5.40
N ILE A 65 -16.35 -7.04 4.99
CA ILE A 65 -16.75 -7.96 3.93
C ILE A 65 -16.04 -7.67 2.59
N TYR A 66 -15.59 -6.43 2.39
CA TYR A 66 -14.89 -6.03 1.16
C TYR A 66 -13.38 -6.21 1.24
N LEU A 67 -12.84 -6.47 2.43
CA LEU A 67 -11.41 -6.61 2.65
C LEU A 67 -10.83 -7.76 1.83
N SER A 68 -11.42 -8.94 1.92
CA SER A 68 -10.96 -10.12 1.16
C SER A 68 -10.96 -9.91 -0.35
N PHE A 69 -11.92 -9.12 -0.86
CA PHE A 69 -11.96 -8.74 -2.26
C PHE A 69 -10.82 -7.79 -2.63
N LEU A 70 -10.59 -6.76 -1.82
CA LEU A 70 -9.50 -5.82 -2.01
C LEU A 70 -8.14 -6.52 -1.94
N GLU A 71 -7.91 -7.38 -0.94
CA GLU A 71 -6.70 -8.19 -0.80
C GLU A 71 -6.47 -9.08 -2.03
N PHE A 72 -7.51 -9.77 -2.48
CA PHE A 72 -7.41 -10.64 -3.67
C PHE A 72 -6.92 -9.86 -4.89
N ILE A 73 -7.50 -8.69 -5.16
CA ILE A 73 -7.10 -7.88 -6.31
C ILE A 73 -5.69 -7.33 -6.12
N MET A 74 -5.35 -6.80 -4.94
CA MET A 74 -4.03 -6.24 -4.70
C MET A 74 -2.95 -7.33 -4.81
N LYS A 75 -3.16 -8.51 -4.23
CA LYS A 75 -2.25 -9.67 -4.35
C LYS A 75 -2.14 -10.22 -5.77
N SER A 76 -3.15 -10.04 -6.61
CA SER A 76 -3.05 -10.39 -8.03
C SER A 76 -2.08 -9.47 -8.81
N HIS A 77 -1.85 -8.26 -8.31
CA HIS A 77 -0.90 -7.31 -8.89
C HIS A 77 0.50 -7.47 -8.28
N ASN A 78 0.57 -7.75 -6.99
CA ASN A 78 1.84 -8.03 -6.29
C ASN A 78 1.57 -8.95 -5.09
N ARG A 79 2.24 -10.12 -5.04
CA ARG A 79 2.06 -11.12 -3.97
C ARG A 79 2.61 -10.68 -2.63
N ASP A 80 3.58 -9.78 -2.62
CA ASP A 80 4.25 -9.26 -1.42
C ASP A 80 3.50 -8.06 -0.80
N PHE A 81 2.25 -7.86 -1.24
CA PHE A 81 1.38 -6.77 -0.78
C PHE A 81 0.32 -7.31 0.17
N ASP A 82 0.30 -6.80 1.38
CA ASP A 82 -0.67 -7.13 2.42
C ASP A 82 -1.50 -5.92 2.81
N ILE A 83 -2.70 -6.17 3.34
CA ILE A 83 -3.61 -5.14 3.84
C ILE A 83 -4.06 -5.54 5.24
N ASP A 84 -3.92 -4.63 6.18
CA ASP A 84 -4.50 -4.73 7.51
C ASP A 84 -5.69 -3.76 7.63
N PHE A 85 -6.71 -4.16 8.37
CA PHE A 85 -7.96 -3.41 8.49
C PHE A 85 -8.34 -3.25 9.95
N ASP A 86 -8.47 -2.02 10.40
CA ASP A 86 -9.02 -1.73 11.71
C ASP A 86 -10.57 -1.73 11.64
N ASP A 87 -11.18 -2.70 12.33
CA ASP A 87 -12.63 -2.85 12.41
C ASP A 87 -13.31 -1.71 13.20
N TYR A 88 -12.54 -0.96 13.99
CA TYR A 88 -13.07 0.13 14.80
C TYR A 88 -12.89 1.46 14.07
N PRO A 89 -14.00 2.17 13.75
CA PRO A 89 -13.87 3.47 13.10
C PRO A 89 -13.11 4.45 14.01
N ASN A 90 -12.21 5.20 13.39
CA ASN A 90 -11.46 6.25 14.05
C ASN A 90 -12.39 7.42 14.47
N LYS A 91 -11.82 8.47 15.09
CA LYS A 91 -12.56 9.65 15.57
C LYS A 91 -13.38 10.37 14.49
N ASN A 92 -13.02 10.17 13.22
CA ASN A 92 -13.71 10.74 12.05
C ASN A 92 -14.82 9.82 11.51
N GLY A 93 -15.04 8.66 12.13
CA GLY A 93 -15.98 7.64 11.66
C GLY A 93 -15.51 6.91 10.39
N CYS A 94 -14.20 6.91 10.15
CA CYS A 94 -13.55 6.19 9.05
C CYS A 94 -12.85 4.94 9.58
N ASN A 95 -12.76 3.90 8.76
CA ASN A 95 -11.91 2.75 9.02
C ASN A 95 -10.52 3.00 8.43
N ASP A 96 -9.50 2.51 9.11
CA ASP A 96 -8.13 2.61 8.66
C ASP A 96 -7.72 1.33 7.93
N LEU A 97 -7.25 1.49 6.70
CA LEU A 97 -6.66 0.43 5.89
C LEU A 97 -5.16 0.65 5.83
N THR A 98 -4.39 -0.22 6.45
CA THR A 98 -2.92 -0.18 6.41
C THR A 98 -2.41 -1.12 5.34
N PHE A 99 -1.69 -0.55 4.38
CA PHE A 99 -1.09 -1.24 3.25
C PHE A 99 0.38 -1.49 3.54
N LEU A 100 0.80 -2.73 3.33
CA LEU A 100 2.14 -3.23 3.59
C LEU A 100 2.71 -3.82 2.29
N PHE A 101 3.92 -3.41 1.92
CA PHE A 101 4.66 -4.02 0.82
C PHE A 101 6.06 -4.34 1.29
N LYS A 102 6.47 -5.63 1.21
CA LYS A 102 7.76 -6.12 1.64
C LYS A 102 8.63 -6.48 0.44
N TYR A 103 9.84 -5.94 0.44
CA TYR A 103 10.85 -6.25 -0.55
C TYR A 103 12.02 -7.02 0.05
N ASP A 104 12.18 -8.26 -0.37
CA ASP A 104 13.15 -9.22 0.16
C ASP A 104 14.58 -8.91 -0.29
N LEU A 105 15.50 -8.77 0.67
CA LEU A 105 16.92 -8.53 0.46
C LEU A 105 17.80 -9.76 0.72
N ARG A 106 17.24 -10.91 1.16
CA ARG A 106 18.03 -12.09 1.59
C ARG A 106 18.99 -12.60 0.53
N ASN A 107 18.60 -12.55 -0.72
CA ASN A 107 19.41 -13.06 -1.84
C ASN A 107 20.17 -11.95 -2.58
N LYS A 108 20.25 -10.75 -2.01
CA LYS A 108 20.94 -9.62 -2.61
C LYS A 108 22.23 -9.30 -1.87
N SER A 109 23.30 -9.08 -2.63
CA SER A 109 24.56 -8.53 -2.11
C SER A 109 24.60 -7.00 -2.17
N HIS A 110 23.78 -6.41 -3.03
CA HIS A 110 23.67 -4.97 -3.20
C HIS A 110 22.27 -4.61 -3.72
N ILE A 111 21.92 -3.34 -3.60
CA ILE A 111 20.74 -2.72 -4.20
C ILE A 111 21.17 -1.52 -5.06
N GLU A 112 20.46 -1.21 -6.11
CA GLU A 112 20.71 -0.02 -6.92
C GLU A 112 19.81 1.13 -6.47
N ASP A 113 20.31 2.38 -6.55
CA ASP A 113 19.53 3.58 -6.22
C ASP A 113 18.23 3.66 -7.02
N ILE A 114 18.31 3.39 -8.32
CA ILE A 114 17.11 3.35 -9.18
C ILE A 114 16.12 2.26 -8.75
N GLU A 115 16.59 1.18 -8.15
CA GLU A 115 15.74 0.11 -7.66
C GLU A 115 14.90 0.59 -6.47
N ILE A 116 15.48 1.36 -5.54
CA ILE A 116 14.76 1.97 -4.41
C ILE A 116 13.67 2.92 -4.92
N LEU A 117 13.97 3.75 -5.91
CA LEU A 117 13.00 4.62 -6.54
C LEU A 117 11.86 3.82 -7.20
N ASN A 118 12.20 2.75 -7.92
CA ASN A 118 11.21 1.89 -8.59
C ASN A 118 10.28 1.20 -7.59
N LEU A 119 10.81 0.75 -6.44
CA LEU A 119 10.01 0.17 -5.37
C LEU A 119 9.03 1.20 -4.77
N HIS A 120 9.51 2.42 -4.52
CA HIS A 120 8.65 3.51 -4.08
C HIS A 120 7.54 3.80 -5.09
N ASN A 121 7.87 3.96 -6.37
CA ASN A 121 6.89 4.23 -7.43
C ASN A 121 5.89 3.08 -7.61
N LEU A 122 6.33 1.84 -7.47
CA LEU A 122 5.46 0.67 -7.46
C LEU A 122 4.46 0.76 -6.30
N PHE A 123 4.93 1.05 -5.09
CA PHE A 123 4.07 1.17 -3.91
C PHE A 123 3.04 2.30 -4.06
N GLU A 124 3.45 3.49 -4.50
CA GLU A 124 2.55 4.61 -4.81
C GLU A 124 1.47 4.22 -5.85
N SER A 125 1.85 3.50 -6.90
CA SER A 125 0.91 3.00 -7.91
C SER A 125 -0.10 2.00 -7.33
N LEU A 126 0.34 1.12 -6.43
CA LEU A 126 -0.52 0.17 -5.74
C LEU A 126 -1.49 0.89 -4.80
N LEU A 127 -1.03 1.88 -4.04
CA LEU A 127 -1.88 2.72 -3.19
C LEU A 127 -2.95 3.48 -3.98
N TYR A 128 -2.56 4.03 -5.13
CA TYR A 128 -3.51 4.70 -6.03
C TYR A 128 -4.62 3.75 -6.48
N LYS A 129 -4.25 2.55 -6.92
CA LYS A 129 -5.22 1.52 -7.32
C LYS A 129 -6.12 1.12 -6.15
N ALA A 130 -5.53 0.87 -4.97
CA ALA A 130 -6.28 0.50 -3.77
C ALA A 130 -7.29 1.58 -3.36
N ASN A 131 -6.87 2.85 -3.35
CA ASN A 131 -7.76 3.98 -3.03
C ASN A 131 -8.90 4.11 -4.04
N HIS A 132 -8.61 3.97 -5.34
CA HIS A 132 -9.63 3.98 -6.39
C HIS A 132 -10.66 2.87 -6.16
N MET A 133 -10.20 1.65 -5.90
CA MET A 133 -11.06 0.49 -5.65
C MET A 133 -11.91 0.65 -4.39
N CYS A 134 -11.34 1.19 -3.30
CA CYS A 134 -12.11 1.49 -2.10
C CYS A 134 -13.27 2.44 -2.40
N ARG A 135 -13.04 3.47 -3.21
CA ARG A 135 -14.09 4.41 -3.63
C ARG A 135 -15.17 3.73 -4.46
N GLU A 136 -14.80 2.90 -5.43
CA GLU A 136 -15.75 2.15 -6.26
C GLU A 136 -16.61 1.19 -5.42
N ILE A 137 -15.98 0.46 -4.47
CA ILE A 137 -16.68 -0.41 -3.53
C ILE A 137 -17.72 0.36 -2.71
N VAL A 138 -17.34 1.53 -2.18
CA VAL A 138 -18.25 2.36 -1.38
C VAL A 138 -19.41 2.91 -2.24
N LEU A 139 -19.15 3.29 -3.50
CA LEU A 139 -20.18 3.73 -4.42
C LEU A 139 -21.19 2.61 -4.72
N ILE A 140 -20.71 1.41 -5.05
CA ILE A 140 -21.55 0.23 -5.29
C ILE A 140 -22.39 -0.09 -4.05
N LYS A 141 -21.80 -0.02 -2.85
CA LYS A 141 -22.52 -0.20 -1.58
C LYS A 141 -23.65 0.80 -1.42
N ARG A 142 -23.42 2.08 -1.72
CA ARG A 142 -24.45 3.14 -1.62
C ARG A 142 -25.57 2.92 -2.62
N GLU A 143 -25.26 2.60 -3.87
CA GLU A 143 -26.26 2.31 -4.90
C GLU A 143 -27.11 1.08 -4.54
N ASN A 144 -26.49 0.03 -3.96
CA ASN A 144 -27.21 -1.18 -3.55
C ASN A 144 -28.05 -1.01 -2.28
N LEU A 145 -27.64 -0.14 -1.35
CA LEU A 145 -28.49 0.26 -0.21
C LEU A 145 -29.78 0.94 -0.67
N ILE A 146 -29.74 1.70 -1.76
CA ILE A 146 -30.92 2.32 -2.38
C ILE A 146 -31.81 1.27 -3.04
N ASN A 147 -31.25 0.18 -3.57
CA ASN A 147 -31.95 -0.83 -4.39
C ASN A 147 -32.28 -2.15 -3.68
N HIS A 148 -32.03 -2.34 -2.39
CA HIS A 148 -32.47 -3.43 -1.51
C HIS A 148 -32.14 -4.88 -1.89
N LYS A 149 -30.94 -5.25 -2.39
CA LYS A 149 -30.60 -6.69 -2.51
C LYS A 149 -29.09 -6.95 -2.37
N GLU A 150 -28.69 -7.70 -1.33
CA GLU A 150 -27.34 -8.24 -1.14
C GLU A 150 -26.85 -9.08 -2.34
N GLU A 151 -27.75 -9.83 -2.99
CA GLU A 151 -27.42 -10.66 -4.17
C GLU A 151 -26.93 -9.85 -5.37
N LYS A 152 -27.39 -8.61 -5.51
CA LYS A 152 -26.94 -7.72 -6.58
C LYS A 152 -25.52 -7.21 -6.31
N LEU A 153 -25.20 -6.94 -5.04
CA LEU A 153 -23.88 -6.52 -4.59
C LEU A 153 -22.81 -7.57 -4.93
N ILE A 154 -23.10 -8.86 -4.65
CA ILE A 154 -22.19 -9.96 -4.97
C ILE A 154 -21.96 -10.07 -6.50
N LYS A 155 -23.02 -9.88 -7.30
CA LYS A 155 -22.87 -9.87 -8.77
C LYS A 155 -22.03 -8.69 -9.27
N ASP A 156 -22.19 -7.52 -8.70
CA ASP A 156 -21.44 -6.33 -9.09
C ASP A 156 -19.97 -6.43 -8.67
N ILE A 157 -19.69 -6.99 -7.49
CA ILE A 157 -18.32 -7.32 -7.05
C ILE A 157 -17.67 -8.32 -8.03
N ASN A 158 -18.37 -9.40 -8.40
CA ASN A 158 -17.88 -10.38 -9.37
C ASN A 158 -17.64 -9.76 -10.77
N LYS A 159 -18.39 -8.75 -11.15
CA LYS A 159 -18.18 -8.01 -12.39
C LYS A 159 -16.92 -7.16 -12.33
N LEU A 160 -16.67 -6.47 -11.23
CA LEU A 160 -15.42 -5.73 -10.99
C LEU A 160 -14.21 -6.66 -11.02
N GLU A 161 -14.28 -7.82 -10.37
CA GLU A 161 -13.21 -8.82 -10.46
C GLU A 161 -12.80 -9.15 -11.90
N ARG A 162 -13.78 -9.29 -12.81
CA ARG A 162 -13.51 -9.61 -14.22
C ARG A 162 -12.87 -8.43 -14.98
N ILE A 163 -13.16 -7.20 -14.60
CA ILE A 163 -12.61 -6.00 -15.23
C ILE A 163 -11.13 -5.82 -14.83
N TYR A 164 -10.81 -6.06 -13.55
CA TYR A 164 -9.46 -5.88 -13.03
C TYR A 164 -8.53 -7.10 -13.23
N ARG A 165 -9.06 -8.25 -13.68
CA ARG A 165 -8.26 -9.41 -14.08
C ARG A 165 -7.63 -9.29 -15.49
N LYS A 166 -8.07 -8.33 -16.30
CA LYS A 166 -7.51 -8.04 -17.63
C LYS A 166 -6.45 -6.94 -17.55
#